data_63d91ffa8a57ed87a1af6c951452a89b
#
_entry.id   63d91ffa8a57ed87a1af6c951452a89b
#
_cell.length_a   1.000
_cell.length_b   1.000
_cell.length_c   1.000
_cell.angle_alpha   90.00
_cell.angle_beta   90.00
_cell.angle_gamma   90.00
#
_symmetry.space_group_name_H-M   'P 1'
#
loop_
_entity.id
_entity.type
_entity.pdbx_description
1 polymer ?
#
loop_
_entity_poly.entity_id
_entity_poly.type
_entity_poly.pdbx_seq_one_letter_code
_entity_poly.pdbx_strand_id
1 'polypeptide(L)'
;MSRSGFGRFAPSPSGVMHFGNLRTAVAAYLFAKSSGREFLVRIEDIDTGRSRSDFAAQALEDLTALGLQSDERVVYQSQRHELYQAALEQLVQKGLVYECYCSRADIAAAASAPHGKPGIYPGICRDLSDSERVEKRAALAAQGRKPALRLRAPQGVERTVHDSLLGPLTGLLHDFVLRRTDGDWAYQLVVVVDDMNQDVDQIVRGADLASSAPAQAWLTETLGGRPASYAHVPLVMNTQGQRLAKRDKSVTRPELNALGWSDQQILLRALETLGWSAAKTDATELLTCPTKEILKQAAVTWRPENLPPGPVIFHP
;
A
#
# COMPACT_ATOMS: atom_id res chain seq x y z
N MET A 1 -11.63 19.48 21.05
CA MET A 1 -10.37 19.27 20.31
C MET A 1 -10.69 18.31 19.20
N SER A 2 -10.51 18.66 17.93
CA SER A 2 -10.69 17.70 16.83
C SER A 2 -9.66 16.58 17.03
N ARG A 3 -10.12 15.32 16.97
CA ARG A 3 -9.22 14.16 17.03
C ARG A 3 -8.18 14.36 15.92
N SER A 4 -6.90 14.25 16.23
CA SER A 4 -5.84 14.19 15.22
C SER A 4 -6.12 12.95 14.37
N GLY A 5 -5.96 13.03 13.04
CA GLY A 5 -6.14 11.89 12.13
C GLY A 5 -5.08 10.81 12.34
N PHE A 6 -5.10 9.81 11.49
CA PHE A 6 -4.17 8.68 11.55
C PHE A 6 -3.29 8.61 10.30
N GLY A 7 -1.99 8.31 10.51
CA GLY A 7 -1.12 7.74 9.50
C GLY A 7 -1.03 6.22 9.68
N ARG A 8 -0.69 5.47 8.63
CA ARG A 8 -0.60 4.00 8.76
C ARG A 8 0.56 3.41 7.98
N PHE A 9 1.06 2.28 8.48
CA PHE A 9 1.85 1.32 7.73
C PHE A 9 1.05 0.02 7.53
N ALA A 10 0.98 -0.46 6.29
CA ALA A 10 0.08 -1.56 5.92
C ALA A 10 0.84 -2.65 5.13
N PRO A 11 1.61 -3.53 5.82
CA PRO A 11 2.35 -4.60 5.16
C PRO A 11 1.45 -5.76 4.73
N SER A 12 1.71 -6.28 3.50
CA SER A 12 1.13 -7.54 3.04
C SER A 12 2.03 -8.71 3.47
N PRO A 13 1.53 -9.71 4.22
CA PRO A 13 2.33 -10.81 4.78
C PRO A 13 2.57 -11.91 3.73
N SER A 14 3.07 -11.55 2.56
CA SER A 14 3.41 -12.48 1.46
C SER A 14 4.89 -12.89 1.47
N GLY A 15 5.60 -12.62 2.54
CA GLY A 15 6.99 -12.95 2.84
C GLY A 15 7.59 -11.99 3.85
N VAL A 16 8.81 -12.29 4.32
CA VAL A 16 9.55 -11.46 5.27
C VAL A 16 9.79 -10.06 4.70
N MET A 17 9.69 -9.04 5.53
CA MET A 17 9.95 -7.66 5.14
C MET A 17 11.43 -7.44 4.88
N HIS A 18 11.76 -6.84 3.74
CA HIS A 18 13.11 -6.37 3.46
C HIS A 18 13.34 -4.95 3.99
N PHE A 19 14.59 -4.49 4.03
CA PHE A 19 14.97 -3.17 4.53
C PHE A 19 14.14 -2.03 3.93
N GLY A 20 13.78 -2.12 2.65
CA GLY A 20 12.91 -1.10 2.01
C GLY A 20 11.52 -1.01 2.61
N ASN A 21 10.94 -2.15 3.09
CA ASN A 21 9.68 -2.14 3.81
C ASN A 21 9.84 -1.52 5.20
N LEU A 22 10.91 -1.88 5.93
CA LEU A 22 11.22 -1.32 7.25
C LEU A 22 11.43 0.20 7.17
N ARG A 23 12.21 0.67 6.17
CA ARG A 23 12.39 2.10 5.90
C ARG A 23 11.06 2.81 5.62
N THR A 24 10.19 2.19 4.84
CA THR A 24 8.85 2.76 4.55
C THR A 24 7.99 2.82 5.82
N ALA A 25 8.08 1.83 6.71
CA ALA A 25 7.40 1.85 8.00
C ALA A 25 7.92 2.99 8.90
N VAL A 26 9.24 3.18 8.97
CA VAL A 26 9.86 4.30 9.68
C VAL A 26 9.40 5.64 9.09
N ALA A 27 9.36 5.78 7.76
CA ALA A 27 8.85 6.98 7.11
C ALA A 27 7.38 7.25 7.49
N ALA A 28 6.50 6.24 7.41
CA ALA A 28 5.10 6.38 7.77
C ALA A 28 4.92 6.83 9.24
N TYR A 29 5.72 6.27 10.14
CA TYR A 29 5.73 6.69 11.55
C TYR A 29 6.19 8.15 11.71
N LEU A 30 7.28 8.55 11.07
CA LEU A 30 7.81 9.92 11.15
C LEU A 30 6.80 10.93 10.61
N PHE A 31 6.19 10.66 9.46
CA PHE A 31 5.16 11.53 8.88
C PHE A 31 3.95 11.68 9.81
N ALA A 32 3.48 10.58 10.41
CA ALA A 32 2.37 10.60 11.35
C ALA A 32 2.74 11.42 12.59
N LYS A 33 3.82 11.05 13.28
CA LYS A 33 4.18 11.64 14.56
C LYS A 33 4.64 13.10 14.45
N SER A 34 5.40 13.47 13.41
CA SER A 34 5.83 14.86 13.19
C SER A 34 4.67 15.81 12.87
N SER A 35 3.55 15.27 12.38
CA SER A 35 2.33 16.04 12.09
C SER A 35 1.24 15.91 13.17
N GLY A 36 1.58 15.34 14.33
CA GLY A 36 0.66 15.20 15.48
C GLY A 36 -0.41 14.12 15.30
N ARG A 37 -0.24 13.19 14.33
CA ARG A 37 -1.14 12.06 14.08
C ARG A 37 -0.76 10.85 14.92
N GLU A 38 -1.73 9.98 15.14
CA GLU A 38 -1.48 8.63 15.63
C GLU A 38 -1.01 7.73 14.47
N PHE A 39 -0.27 6.68 14.81
CA PHE A 39 0.30 5.72 13.86
C PHE A 39 -0.37 4.37 13.99
N LEU A 40 -0.89 3.84 12.89
CA LEU A 40 -1.56 2.55 12.83
C LEU A 40 -0.71 1.51 12.09
N VAL A 41 -0.88 0.25 12.50
CA VAL A 41 -0.42 -0.91 11.75
C VAL A 41 -1.63 -1.75 11.31
N ARG A 42 -1.71 -2.05 10.01
CA ARG A 42 -2.72 -2.93 9.43
C ARG A 42 -2.06 -4.03 8.62
N ILE A 43 -2.40 -5.28 8.91
CA ILE A 43 -1.93 -6.43 8.13
C ILE A 43 -2.84 -6.65 6.93
N GLU A 44 -2.29 -6.52 5.72
CA GLU A 44 -3.01 -6.68 4.46
C GLU A 44 -2.94 -8.13 3.98
N ASP A 45 -3.66 -9.02 4.67
CA ASP A 45 -3.69 -10.48 4.49
C ASP A 45 -4.88 -10.98 3.65
N ILE A 46 -5.46 -10.11 2.83
CA ILE A 46 -6.66 -10.43 2.04
C ILE A 46 -6.39 -11.43 0.90
N ASP A 47 -5.17 -11.51 0.37
CA ASP A 47 -4.78 -12.48 -0.65
C ASP A 47 -4.46 -13.82 0.03
N THR A 48 -5.47 -14.68 0.17
CA THR A 48 -5.38 -15.96 0.88
C THR A 48 -4.37 -16.94 0.26
N GLY A 49 -4.10 -16.81 -1.04
CA GLY A 49 -3.14 -17.65 -1.76
C GLY A 49 -1.67 -17.32 -1.48
N ARG A 50 -1.38 -16.09 -1.04
CA ARG A 50 0.00 -15.62 -0.80
C ARG A 50 0.28 -15.19 0.63
N SER A 51 -0.75 -14.86 1.39
CA SER A 51 -0.63 -14.42 2.78
C SER A 51 -0.40 -15.60 3.71
N ARG A 52 0.50 -15.43 4.68
CA ARG A 52 0.81 -16.43 5.69
C ARG A 52 0.89 -15.79 7.07
N SER A 53 0.35 -16.47 8.06
CA SER A 53 0.30 -16.00 9.46
C SER A 53 1.69 -15.84 10.08
N ASP A 54 2.65 -16.72 9.72
CA ASP A 54 4.04 -16.63 10.16
C ASP A 54 4.72 -15.35 9.65
N PHE A 55 4.46 -14.94 8.40
CA PHE A 55 4.96 -13.67 7.88
C PHE A 55 4.28 -12.46 8.51
N ALA A 56 3.01 -12.55 8.87
CA ALA A 56 2.32 -11.50 9.62
C ALA A 56 2.93 -11.33 11.02
N ALA A 57 3.17 -12.44 11.73
CA ALA A 57 3.81 -12.42 13.04
C ALA A 57 5.23 -11.85 12.96
N GLN A 58 6.03 -12.29 11.97
CA GLN A 58 7.38 -11.77 11.75
C GLN A 58 7.37 -10.27 11.44
N ALA A 59 6.42 -9.78 10.63
CA ALA A 59 6.30 -8.36 10.35
C ALA A 59 6.03 -7.54 11.61
N LEU A 60 5.15 -8.00 12.50
CA LEU A 60 4.88 -7.34 13.78
C LEU A 60 6.09 -7.38 14.74
N GLU A 61 6.81 -8.50 14.75
CA GLU A 61 8.06 -8.62 15.51
C GLU A 61 9.11 -7.63 15.01
N ASP A 62 9.33 -7.56 13.70
CA ASP A 62 10.28 -6.64 13.09
C ASP A 62 9.93 -5.17 13.40
N LEU A 63 8.64 -4.81 13.31
CA LEU A 63 8.17 -3.46 13.65
C LEU A 63 8.41 -3.15 15.13
N THR A 64 8.09 -4.10 16.02
CA THR A 64 8.27 -3.95 17.47
C THR A 64 9.74 -3.77 17.83
N ALA A 65 10.63 -4.55 17.24
CA ALA A 65 12.07 -4.47 17.45
C ALA A 65 12.65 -3.11 17.05
N LEU A 66 12.09 -2.49 15.99
CA LEU A 66 12.44 -1.12 15.58
C LEU A 66 11.69 -0.03 16.37
N GLY A 67 10.88 -0.39 17.37
CA GLY A 67 10.10 0.56 18.17
C GLY A 67 8.83 1.09 17.50
N LEU A 68 8.44 0.56 16.35
CA LEU A 68 7.27 0.94 15.57
C LEU A 68 6.01 0.23 16.10
N GLN A 69 5.43 0.76 17.14
CA GLN A 69 4.20 0.24 17.72
C GLN A 69 2.98 0.98 17.19
N SER A 70 1.91 0.25 16.89
CA SER A 70 0.61 0.83 16.57
C SER A 70 0.01 1.49 17.81
N ASP A 71 -0.53 2.70 17.67
CA ASP A 71 -1.21 3.39 18.78
C ASP A 71 -2.59 2.79 19.06
N GLU A 72 -3.19 2.11 18.07
CA GLU A 72 -4.44 1.37 18.22
C GLU A 72 -4.21 -0.11 17.95
N ARG A 73 -5.23 -0.94 18.18
CA ARG A 73 -5.17 -2.37 17.91
C ARG A 73 -4.82 -2.65 16.45
N VAL A 74 -3.88 -3.57 16.21
CA VAL A 74 -3.54 -4.04 14.86
C VAL A 74 -4.78 -4.67 14.21
N VAL A 75 -5.06 -4.25 12.99
CA VAL A 75 -6.19 -4.72 12.19
C VAL A 75 -5.70 -5.68 11.12
N TYR A 76 -6.48 -6.74 10.86
CA TYR A 76 -6.25 -7.72 9.80
C TYR A 76 -7.36 -7.62 8.76
N GLN A 77 -7.01 -7.49 7.48
CA GLN A 77 -8.00 -7.36 6.40
C GLN A 77 -8.89 -8.61 6.27
N SER A 78 -8.35 -9.79 6.50
CA SER A 78 -9.10 -11.05 6.50
C SER A 78 -10.28 -11.11 7.49
N GLN A 79 -10.33 -10.21 8.46
CA GLN A 79 -11.41 -10.12 9.46
C GLN A 79 -12.47 -9.07 9.11
N ARG A 80 -12.43 -8.46 7.92
CA ARG A 80 -13.20 -7.26 7.57
C ARG A 80 -14.09 -7.42 6.33
N HIS A 81 -14.37 -8.66 5.94
CA HIS A 81 -15.15 -8.96 4.72
C HIS A 81 -16.51 -8.25 4.64
N GLU A 82 -17.20 -8.05 5.76
CA GLU A 82 -18.49 -7.38 5.83
C GLU A 82 -18.41 -5.91 5.40
N LEU A 83 -17.33 -5.20 5.77
CA LEU A 83 -17.10 -3.82 5.35
C LEU A 83 -16.88 -3.71 3.85
N TYR A 84 -16.13 -4.64 3.27
CA TYR A 84 -15.88 -4.68 1.83
C TYR A 84 -17.13 -5.03 1.05
N GLN A 85 -17.95 -5.94 1.60
CA GLN A 85 -19.23 -6.31 1.01
C GLN A 85 -20.19 -5.11 1.02
N ALA A 86 -20.31 -4.39 2.12
CA ALA A 86 -21.14 -3.19 2.22
C ALA A 86 -20.69 -2.09 1.24
N ALA A 87 -19.38 -1.87 1.10
CA ALA A 87 -18.84 -0.91 0.13
C ALA A 87 -19.16 -1.32 -1.33
N LEU A 88 -19.01 -2.62 -1.63
CA LEU A 88 -19.39 -3.15 -2.95
C LEU A 88 -20.89 -2.94 -3.23
N GLU A 89 -21.77 -3.22 -2.28
CA GLU A 89 -23.21 -3.04 -2.42
C GLU A 89 -23.58 -1.57 -2.65
N GLN A 90 -22.91 -0.65 -1.96
CA GLN A 90 -23.07 0.78 -2.20
C GLN A 90 -22.67 1.17 -3.64
N LEU A 91 -21.59 0.61 -4.18
CA LEU A 91 -21.18 0.83 -5.57
C LEU A 91 -22.17 0.21 -6.57
N VAL A 92 -22.73 -0.98 -6.27
CA VAL A 92 -23.78 -1.62 -7.07
C VAL A 92 -25.04 -0.74 -7.13
N GLN A 93 -25.51 -0.23 -5.99
CA GLN A 93 -26.67 0.68 -5.92
C GLN A 93 -26.47 1.96 -6.74
N LYS A 94 -25.22 2.43 -6.85
CA LYS A 94 -24.85 3.58 -7.70
C LYS A 94 -24.71 3.22 -9.19
N GLY A 95 -24.90 1.96 -9.60
CA GLY A 95 -24.69 1.50 -10.98
C GLY A 95 -23.22 1.48 -11.42
N LEU A 96 -22.30 1.50 -10.48
CA LEU A 96 -20.86 1.60 -10.73
C LEU A 96 -20.12 0.25 -10.73
N VAL A 97 -20.86 -0.87 -10.87
CA VAL A 97 -20.26 -2.21 -10.88
C VAL A 97 -20.79 -2.98 -12.08
N TYR A 98 -19.91 -3.77 -12.69
CA TYR A 98 -20.28 -4.73 -13.72
C TYR A 98 -19.42 -6.00 -13.66
N GLU A 99 -19.94 -7.09 -14.24
CA GLU A 99 -19.24 -8.37 -14.34
C GLU A 99 -18.22 -8.37 -15.47
N CYS A 100 -17.03 -8.88 -15.19
CA CYS A 100 -15.98 -9.10 -16.18
C CYS A 100 -15.65 -10.58 -16.29
N TYR A 101 -15.74 -11.09 -17.50
CA TYR A 101 -15.56 -12.51 -17.84
C TYR A 101 -14.18 -12.82 -18.42
N CYS A 102 -13.34 -11.80 -18.62
CA CYS A 102 -12.01 -11.94 -19.23
C CYS A 102 -11.05 -12.75 -18.35
N SER A 103 -10.24 -13.56 -19.00
CA SER A 103 -9.02 -14.10 -18.43
C SER A 103 -7.89 -13.05 -18.43
N ARG A 104 -6.78 -13.34 -17.74
CA ARG A 104 -5.57 -12.49 -17.80
C ARG A 104 -5.00 -12.42 -19.24
N ALA A 105 -5.10 -13.52 -20.00
CA ALA A 105 -4.66 -13.59 -21.38
C ALA A 105 -5.49 -12.67 -22.30
N ASP A 106 -6.83 -12.65 -22.13
CA ASP A 106 -7.71 -11.77 -22.90
C ASP A 106 -7.37 -10.29 -22.67
N ILE A 107 -7.11 -9.92 -21.41
CA ILE A 107 -6.75 -8.54 -21.04
C ILE A 107 -5.38 -8.18 -21.62
N ALA A 108 -4.40 -9.07 -21.54
CA ALA A 108 -3.06 -8.84 -22.08
C ALA A 108 -3.09 -8.71 -23.62
N ALA A 109 -3.84 -9.56 -24.30
CA ALA A 109 -4.01 -9.49 -25.76
C ALA A 109 -4.63 -8.17 -26.21
N ALA A 110 -5.67 -7.71 -25.52
CA ALA A 110 -6.32 -6.44 -25.82
C ALA A 110 -5.44 -5.22 -25.46
N ALA A 111 -4.65 -5.28 -24.39
CA ALA A 111 -3.70 -4.23 -24.03
C ALA A 111 -2.52 -4.11 -25.00
N SER A 112 -2.18 -5.20 -25.71
CA SER A 112 -1.12 -5.26 -26.75
C SER A 112 -1.60 -4.77 -28.12
N ALA A 113 -2.90 -4.49 -28.30
CA ALA A 113 -3.44 -3.94 -29.54
C ALA A 113 -2.89 -2.50 -29.80
N PRO A 114 -2.86 -2.01 -31.07
CA PRO A 114 -2.25 -0.71 -31.43
C PRO A 114 -2.72 0.51 -30.65
N HIS A 115 -3.90 0.44 -30.01
CA HIS A 115 -4.47 1.51 -29.17
C HIS A 115 -4.59 1.12 -27.70
N GLY A 116 -4.05 -0.05 -27.31
CA GLY A 116 -4.06 -0.54 -25.93
C GLY A 116 -3.14 0.30 -25.03
N LYS A 117 -3.57 0.55 -23.79
CA LYS A 117 -2.74 1.20 -22.76
C LYS A 117 -2.29 0.15 -21.74
N PRO A 118 -0.98 -0.10 -21.60
CA PRO A 118 -0.48 -1.06 -20.60
C PRO A 118 -1.01 -0.73 -19.21
N GLY A 119 -1.47 -1.77 -18.50
CA GLY A 119 -1.98 -1.62 -17.12
C GLY A 119 -3.41 -1.08 -16.99
N ILE A 120 -4.04 -0.64 -18.09
CA ILE A 120 -5.43 -0.18 -18.11
C ILE A 120 -6.31 -1.25 -18.75
N TYR A 121 -7.42 -1.59 -18.07
CA TYR A 121 -8.41 -2.51 -18.64
C TYR A 121 -9.15 -1.86 -19.82
N PRO A 122 -9.21 -2.51 -20.99
CA PRO A 122 -9.76 -1.91 -22.21
C PRO A 122 -11.29 -1.88 -22.28
N GLY A 123 -12.00 -2.31 -21.24
CA GLY A 123 -13.46 -2.21 -21.19
C GLY A 123 -14.22 -3.32 -21.91
N ILE A 124 -13.60 -4.45 -22.27
CA ILE A 124 -14.17 -5.55 -23.09
C ILE A 124 -15.57 -5.99 -22.61
N CYS A 125 -15.80 -6.08 -21.29
CA CYS A 125 -17.07 -6.54 -20.72
C CYS A 125 -17.95 -5.41 -20.21
N ARG A 126 -17.55 -4.15 -20.41
CA ARG A 126 -18.21 -3.00 -19.80
C ARG A 126 -19.64 -2.80 -20.30
N ASP A 127 -19.84 -2.90 -21.61
CA ASP A 127 -21.09 -2.54 -22.27
C ASP A 127 -21.73 -3.72 -23.01
N LEU A 128 -21.55 -4.92 -22.48
CA LEU A 128 -22.21 -6.13 -22.98
C LEU A 128 -23.73 -6.02 -22.81
N SER A 129 -24.47 -6.51 -23.80
CA SER A 129 -25.91 -6.74 -23.70
C SER A 129 -26.25 -7.82 -22.67
N ASP A 130 -27.50 -7.86 -22.23
CA ASP A 130 -27.92 -8.86 -21.25
C ASP A 130 -27.81 -10.30 -21.81
N SER A 131 -28.07 -10.50 -23.12
CA SER A 131 -27.86 -11.80 -23.78
C SER A 131 -26.41 -12.25 -23.76
N GLU A 132 -25.47 -11.34 -24.10
CA GLU A 132 -24.03 -11.64 -24.06
C GLU A 132 -23.55 -11.92 -22.61
N ARG A 133 -24.08 -11.22 -21.61
CA ARG A 133 -23.77 -11.48 -20.20
C ARG A 133 -24.24 -12.87 -19.78
N VAL A 134 -25.45 -13.26 -20.14
CA VAL A 134 -26.00 -14.59 -19.85
C VAL A 134 -25.14 -15.68 -20.46
N GLU A 135 -24.79 -15.56 -21.76
CA GLU A 135 -23.94 -16.51 -22.47
C GLU A 135 -22.55 -16.64 -21.82
N LYS A 136 -21.87 -15.50 -21.59
CA LYS A 136 -20.54 -15.49 -20.98
C LYS A 136 -20.54 -16.00 -19.53
N ARG A 137 -21.60 -15.71 -18.76
CA ARG A 137 -21.74 -16.26 -17.42
C ARG A 137 -21.92 -17.77 -17.43
N ALA A 138 -22.73 -18.31 -18.35
CA ALA A 138 -22.90 -19.75 -18.52
C ALA A 138 -21.60 -20.44 -18.94
N ALA A 139 -20.88 -19.86 -19.91
CA ALA A 139 -19.58 -20.37 -20.34
C ALA A 139 -18.53 -20.40 -19.23
N LEU A 140 -18.51 -19.37 -18.36
CA LEU A 140 -17.60 -19.29 -17.22
C LEU A 140 -17.98 -20.31 -16.14
N ALA A 141 -19.29 -20.45 -15.86
CA ALA A 141 -19.83 -21.40 -14.89
C ALA A 141 -19.53 -22.86 -15.28
N ALA A 142 -19.61 -23.20 -16.60
CA ALA A 142 -19.21 -24.49 -17.12
C ALA A 142 -17.73 -24.85 -16.84
N GLN A 143 -16.89 -23.85 -16.61
CA GLN A 143 -15.49 -24.00 -16.21
C GLN A 143 -15.28 -23.95 -14.67
N GLY A 144 -16.36 -23.94 -13.87
CA GLY A 144 -16.31 -23.80 -12.40
C GLY A 144 -15.83 -22.42 -11.94
N ARG A 145 -15.89 -21.40 -12.80
CA ARG A 145 -15.39 -20.04 -12.53
C ARG A 145 -16.54 -19.05 -12.33
N LYS A 146 -16.26 -18.00 -11.56
CA LYS A 146 -17.15 -16.84 -11.37
C LYS A 146 -16.60 -15.62 -12.11
N PRO A 147 -17.45 -14.67 -12.53
CA PRO A 147 -16.96 -13.40 -13.07
C PRO A 147 -16.24 -12.59 -12.00
N ALA A 148 -15.26 -11.80 -12.41
CA ALA A 148 -14.73 -10.73 -11.57
C ALA A 148 -15.74 -9.57 -11.54
N LEU A 149 -15.76 -8.80 -10.46
CA LEU A 149 -16.51 -7.55 -10.39
C LEU A 149 -15.55 -6.38 -10.61
N ARG A 150 -15.89 -5.50 -11.54
CA ARG A 150 -15.11 -4.30 -11.85
C ARG A 150 -15.88 -3.03 -11.54
N LEU A 151 -15.13 -2.03 -11.14
CA LEU A 151 -15.62 -0.66 -11.08
C LEU A 151 -15.91 -0.14 -12.48
N ARG A 152 -17.04 0.56 -12.65
CA ARG A 152 -17.38 1.34 -13.84
C ARG A 152 -16.95 2.78 -13.62
N ALA A 153 -15.68 3.06 -13.85
CA ALA A 153 -15.14 4.41 -13.72
C ALA A 153 -15.63 5.33 -14.86
N PRO A 154 -15.73 6.64 -14.66
CA PRO A 154 -16.04 7.57 -15.76
C PRO A 154 -14.91 7.54 -16.80
N GLN A 155 -15.30 7.39 -18.08
CA GLN A 155 -14.35 7.29 -19.18
C GLN A 155 -13.75 8.64 -19.54
N GLY A 156 -12.46 8.68 -19.85
CA GLY A 156 -11.78 9.89 -20.28
C GLY A 156 -11.58 10.94 -19.18
N VAL A 157 -11.91 10.62 -17.94
CA VAL A 157 -11.77 11.54 -16.81
C VAL A 157 -10.44 11.30 -16.11
N GLU A 158 -9.70 12.38 -15.92
CA GLU A 158 -8.49 12.41 -15.11
C GLU A 158 -8.79 12.93 -13.71
N ARG A 159 -8.09 12.40 -12.75
CA ARG A 159 -8.09 12.88 -11.37
C ARG A 159 -6.67 13.25 -10.96
N THR A 160 -6.51 14.43 -10.36
CA THR A 160 -5.25 14.87 -9.77
C THR A 160 -5.35 14.83 -8.25
N VAL A 161 -4.34 14.29 -7.59
CA VAL A 161 -4.10 14.40 -6.15
C VAL A 161 -2.77 15.10 -5.92
N HIS A 162 -2.63 15.77 -4.79
CA HIS A 162 -1.35 16.37 -4.41
C HIS A 162 -0.58 15.43 -3.50
N ASP A 163 0.63 15.07 -3.92
CA ASP A 163 1.58 14.29 -3.12
C ASP A 163 2.61 15.24 -2.51
N SER A 164 2.88 15.09 -1.22
CA SER A 164 3.79 16.00 -0.51
C SER A 164 5.25 15.89 -0.92
N LEU A 165 5.63 14.77 -1.58
CA LEU A 165 7.00 14.51 -2.03
C LEU A 165 7.15 14.59 -3.56
N LEU A 166 6.15 14.13 -4.31
CA LEU A 166 6.19 14.03 -5.77
C LEU A 166 5.44 15.18 -6.47
N GLY A 167 4.73 16.03 -5.70
CA GLY A 167 3.90 17.08 -6.28
C GLY A 167 2.58 16.55 -6.84
N PRO A 168 2.02 17.18 -7.89
CA PRO A 168 0.74 16.76 -8.45
C PRO A 168 0.86 15.41 -9.19
N LEU A 169 0.02 14.45 -8.80
CA LEU A 169 -0.12 13.15 -9.43
C LEU A 169 -1.44 13.09 -10.18
N THR A 170 -1.38 13.08 -11.49
CA THR A 170 -2.56 12.97 -12.36
C THR A 170 -2.64 11.57 -12.96
N GLY A 171 -3.82 10.96 -12.89
CA GLY A 171 -4.08 9.64 -13.46
C GLY A 171 -5.45 9.56 -14.09
N LEU A 172 -5.52 8.82 -15.21
CA LEU A 172 -6.77 8.50 -15.87
C LEU A 172 -7.55 7.51 -15.02
N LEU A 173 -8.82 7.80 -14.74
CA LEU A 173 -9.71 6.87 -14.08
C LEU A 173 -10.01 5.68 -15.00
N HIS A 174 -9.96 4.48 -14.46
CA HIS A 174 -10.13 3.24 -15.23
C HIS A 174 -10.84 2.16 -14.43
N ASP A 175 -11.38 1.18 -15.13
CA ASP A 175 -12.14 0.08 -14.55
C ASP A 175 -11.21 -0.95 -13.90
N PHE A 176 -10.93 -0.81 -12.63
CA PHE A 176 -10.16 -1.79 -11.87
C PHE A 176 -11.05 -2.85 -11.21
N VAL A 177 -10.45 -3.96 -10.82
CA VAL A 177 -11.16 -5.07 -10.14
C VAL A 177 -11.50 -4.65 -8.72
N LEU A 178 -12.74 -4.93 -8.31
CA LEU A 178 -13.25 -4.80 -6.94
C LEU A 178 -13.26 -6.16 -6.23
N ARG A 179 -13.69 -7.22 -6.96
CA ARG A 179 -13.68 -8.60 -6.48
C ARG A 179 -13.17 -9.53 -7.57
N ARG A 180 -12.26 -10.42 -7.23
CA ARG A 180 -11.58 -11.33 -8.15
C ARG A 180 -12.46 -12.55 -8.48
N THR A 181 -12.08 -13.29 -9.52
CA THR A 181 -12.77 -14.51 -9.96
C THR A 181 -12.68 -15.67 -8.95
N ASP A 182 -11.66 -15.67 -8.10
CA ASP A 182 -11.49 -16.63 -6.99
C ASP A 182 -12.33 -16.27 -5.76
N GLY A 183 -12.99 -15.11 -5.78
CA GLY A 183 -13.82 -14.61 -4.69
C GLY A 183 -13.09 -13.68 -3.71
N ASP A 184 -11.79 -13.56 -3.82
CA ASP A 184 -11.00 -12.64 -3.00
C ASP A 184 -11.27 -11.17 -3.38
N TRP A 185 -11.15 -10.30 -2.40
CA TRP A 185 -11.26 -8.86 -2.59
C TRP A 185 -10.01 -8.30 -3.30
N ALA A 186 -10.18 -7.28 -4.09
CA ALA A 186 -9.07 -6.63 -4.76
C ALA A 186 -8.48 -5.50 -3.92
N TYR A 187 -7.16 -5.35 -3.95
CA TYR A 187 -6.39 -4.34 -3.23
C TYR A 187 -7.00 -2.93 -3.31
N GLN A 188 -7.40 -2.48 -4.50
CA GLN A 188 -7.90 -1.13 -4.71
C GLN A 188 -9.16 -0.81 -3.89
N LEU A 189 -10.05 -1.78 -3.68
CA LEU A 189 -11.24 -1.59 -2.85
C LEU A 189 -10.90 -1.64 -1.36
N VAL A 190 -10.19 -2.69 -0.94
CA VAL A 190 -10.00 -2.94 0.49
C VAL A 190 -9.16 -1.87 1.17
N VAL A 191 -8.10 -1.37 0.50
CA VAL A 191 -7.26 -0.32 1.08
C VAL A 191 -8.04 0.98 1.29
N VAL A 192 -8.92 1.34 0.36
CA VAL A 192 -9.76 2.54 0.47
C VAL A 192 -10.78 2.39 1.60
N VAL A 193 -11.49 1.25 1.65
CA VAL A 193 -12.49 0.98 2.69
C VAL A 193 -11.86 0.98 4.08
N ASP A 194 -10.68 0.37 4.22
CA ASP A 194 -9.97 0.33 5.49
C ASP A 194 -9.45 1.69 5.91
N ASP A 195 -8.83 2.45 5.00
CA ASP A 195 -8.34 3.78 5.29
C ASP A 195 -9.51 4.71 5.72
N MET A 196 -10.67 4.62 5.07
CA MET A 196 -11.88 5.35 5.49
C MET A 196 -12.40 4.92 6.86
N ASN A 197 -12.50 3.62 7.12
CA ASN A 197 -13.06 3.08 8.36
C ASN A 197 -12.15 3.30 9.58
N GLN A 198 -10.83 3.43 9.35
CA GLN A 198 -9.83 3.71 10.39
C GLN A 198 -9.51 5.21 10.52
N ASP A 199 -10.27 6.10 9.89
CA ASP A 199 -10.02 7.56 9.89
C ASP A 199 -8.59 7.95 9.46
N VAL A 200 -7.99 7.16 8.54
CA VAL A 200 -6.67 7.43 7.98
C VAL A 200 -6.76 8.62 7.04
N ASP A 201 -6.13 9.72 7.43
CA ASP A 201 -6.08 10.96 6.63
C ASP A 201 -4.68 11.26 6.06
N GLN A 202 -3.71 10.36 6.31
CA GLN A 202 -2.35 10.45 5.79
C GLN A 202 -1.84 9.06 5.32
N ILE A 203 -1.51 8.96 4.04
CA ILE A 203 -1.03 7.74 3.40
C ILE A 203 0.42 7.91 2.98
N VAL A 204 1.32 7.21 3.69
CA VAL A 204 2.75 7.14 3.36
C VAL A 204 3.07 5.73 2.88
N ARG A 205 3.67 5.61 1.67
CA ARG A 205 3.99 4.31 1.06
C ARG A 205 5.06 4.46 -0.03
N GLY A 206 5.52 3.35 -0.60
CA GLY A 206 6.52 3.36 -1.67
C GLY A 206 6.03 4.05 -2.95
N ALA A 207 6.93 4.72 -3.66
CA ALA A 207 6.64 5.46 -4.89
C ALA A 207 6.12 4.59 -6.05
N ASP A 208 6.31 3.27 -5.99
CA ASP A 208 5.74 2.31 -6.93
C ASP A 208 4.21 2.22 -6.90
N LEU A 209 3.58 2.74 -5.84
CA LEU A 209 2.12 2.81 -5.69
C LEU A 209 1.53 4.18 -6.02
N ALA A 210 2.35 5.15 -6.44
CA ALA A 210 1.92 6.52 -6.70
C ALA A 210 0.82 6.61 -7.76
N SER A 211 0.92 5.80 -8.83
CA SER A 211 -0.07 5.77 -9.90
C SER A 211 -1.47 5.32 -9.48
N SER A 212 -1.61 4.67 -8.32
CA SER A 212 -2.90 4.25 -7.78
C SER A 212 -3.63 5.36 -7.03
N ALA A 213 -2.92 6.39 -6.56
CA ALA A 213 -3.47 7.41 -5.68
C ALA A 213 -4.67 8.18 -6.29
N PRO A 214 -4.65 8.61 -7.57
CA PRO A 214 -5.80 9.29 -8.17
C PRO A 214 -7.07 8.45 -8.20
N ALA A 215 -6.97 7.17 -8.56
CA ALA A 215 -8.11 6.26 -8.62
C ALA A 215 -8.64 5.93 -7.22
N GLN A 216 -7.76 5.76 -6.23
CA GLN A 216 -8.15 5.53 -4.83
C GLN A 216 -8.82 6.75 -4.22
N ALA A 217 -8.33 7.96 -4.46
CA ALA A 217 -8.94 9.20 -4.01
C ALA A 217 -10.36 9.36 -4.60
N TRP A 218 -10.52 9.09 -5.89
CA TRP A 218 -11.84 9.12 -6.53
C TRP A 218 -12.79 8.05 -5.94
N LEU A 219 -12.30 6.84 -5.68
CA LEU A 219 -13.11 5.80 -5.04
C LEU A 219 -13.54 6.21 -3.62
N THR A 220 -12.64 6.81 -2.84
CA THR A 220 -12.94 7.35 -1.51
C THR A 220 -14.10 8.36 -1.59
N GLU A 221 -14.03 9.34 -2.48
CA GLU A 221 -15.10 10.33 -2.70
C GLU A 221 -16.42 9.67 -3.15
N THR A 222 -16.33 8.68 -4.03
CA THR A 222 -17.47 7.92 -4.53
C THR A 222 -18.19 7.15 -3.42
N LEU A 223 -17.46 6.64 -2.44
CA LEU A 223 -18.00 5.98 -1.25
C LEU A 223 -18.43 6.97 -0.15
N GLY A 224 -18.29 8.28 -0.38
CA GLY A 224 -18.72 9.33 0.53
C GLY A 224 -17.67 9.74 1.57
N GLY A 225 -16.44 9.26 1.43
CA GLY A 225 -15.32 9.63 2.28
C GLY A 225 -14.57 10.88 1.81
N ARG A 226 -13.55 11.26 2.56
CA ARG A 226 -12.62 12.34 2.24
C ARG A 226 -11.26 11.73 1.89
N PRO A 227 -10.68 12.05 0.72
CA PRO A 227 -9.35 11.56 0.35
C PRO A 227 -8.28 11.98 1.37
N ALA A 228 -7.37 11.06 1.66
CA ALA A 228 -6.22 11.31 2.51
C ALA A 228 -5.17 12.19 1.80
N SER A 229 -4.25 12.76 2.56
CA SER A 229 -3.00 13.32 2.05
C SER A 229 -2.03 12.19 1.69
N TYR A 230 -1.23 12.37 0.64
CA TYR A 230 -0.30 11.34 0.15
C TYR A 230 1.15 11.78 0.28
N ALA A 231 2.02 10.81 0.60
CA ALA A 231 3.47 10.93 0.51
C ALA A 231 4.06 9.62 -0.02
N HIS A 232 4.54 9.63 -1.25
CA HIS A 232 5.16 8.45 -1.87
C HIS A 232 6.67 8.53 -1.73
N VAL A 233 7.23 7.74 -0.81
CA VAL A 233 8.65 7.75 -0.51
C VAL A 233 9.48 7.03 -1.58
N PRO A 234 10.66 7.55 -1.95
CA PRO A 234 11.55 6.91 -2.91
C PRO A 234 11.91 5.48 -2.51
N LEU A 235 12.04 4.61 -3.50
CA LEU A 235 12.34 3.19 -3.28
C LEU A 235 13.78 2.98 -2.83
N VAL A 236 14.01 1.86 -2.16
CA VAL A 236 15.35 1.36 -1.87
C VAL A 236 15.78 0.41 -3.00
N MET A 237 16.96 0.66 -3.52
CA MET A 237 17.58 -0.11 -4.61
C MET A 237 18.75 -0.94 -4.07
N ASN A 238 19.04 -2.04 -4.73
CA ASN A 238 20.26 -2.78 -4.52
C ASN A 238 21.45 -2.09 -5.24
N THR A 239 22.65 -2.64 -5.09
CA THR A 239 23.89 -2.13 -5.69
C THR A 239 23.90 -2.11 -7.22
N GLN A 240 22.97 -2.84 -7.83
CA GLN A 240 22.82 -2.91 -9.29
C GLN A 240 21.76 -1.92 -9.80
N GLY A 241 21.22 -1.07 -8.92
CA GLY A 241 20.17 -0.12 -9.26
C GLY A 241 18.79 -0.75 -9.51
N GLN A 242 18.60 -2.00 -9.08
CA GLN A 242 17.30 -2.68 -9.12
C GLN A 242 16.58 -2.50 -7.79
N ARG A 243 15.23 -2.48 -7.85
CA ARG A 243 14.42 -2.46 -6.62
C ARG A 243 14.80 -3.63 -5.72
N LEU A 244 15.02 -3.33 -4.44
CA LEU A 244 15.27 -4.35 -3.43
C LEU A 244 14.09 -5.34 -3.42
N ALA A 245 14.39 -6.61 -3.57
CA ALA A 245 13.40 -7.67 -3.66
C ALA A 245 13.79 -8.85 -2.76
N LYS A 246 12.84 -9.72 -2.46
CA LYS A 246 13.03 -10.92 -1.60
C LYS A 246 14.16 -11.86 -2.07
N ARG A 247 14.56 -11.79 -3.34
CA ARG A 247 15.70 -12.56 -3.90
C ARG A 247 17.06 -11.96 -3.57
N ASP A 248 17.11 -10.70 -3.14
CA ASP A 248 18.33 -10.04 -2.72
C ASP A 248 18.65 -10.54 -1.31
N LYS A 249 19.72 -11.33 -1.16
CA LYS A 249 20.15 -11.90 0.12
C LYS A 249 20.62 -10.80 1.09
N SER A 250 20.49 -11.08 2.40
CA SER A 250 21.01 -10.23 3.48
C SER A 250 20.33 -8.86 3.60
N VAL A 251 19.03 -8.79 3.35
CA VAL A 251 18.30 -7.52 3.38
C VAL A 251 17.07 -7.52 4.31
N THR A 252 16.76 -8.64 4.94
CA THR A 252 15.71 -8.73 5.98
C THR A 252 16.33 -8.48 7.36
N ARG A 253 15.50 -8.08 8.36
CA ARG A 253 16.00 -7.85 9.73
C ARG A 253 16.71 -9.10 10.30
N PRO A 254 16.14 -10.34 10.21
CA PRO A 254 16.85 -11.53 10.69
C PRO A 254 18.21 -11.77 10.00
N GLU A 255 18.30 -11.54 8.70
CA GLU A 255 19.56 -11.69 7.94
C GLU A 255 20.58 -10.62 8.34
N LEU A 256 20.16 -9.36 8.54
CA LEU A 256 21.03 -8.29 9.03
C LEU A 256 21.53 -8.57 10.45
N ASN A 257 20.65 -9.07 11.34
CA ASN A 257 21.07 -9.47 12.68
C ASN A 257 22.10 -10.62 12.62
N ALA A 258 21.94 -11.59 11.70
CA ALA A 258 22.92 -12.66 11.50
C ALA A 258 24.27 -12.15 10.97
N LEU A 259 24.31 -10.99 10.32
CA LEU A 259 25.53 -10.27 9.94
C LEU A 259 26.12 -9.40 11.06
N GLY A 260 25.50 -9.40 12.25
CA GLY A 260 25.96 -8.64 13.42
C GLY A 260 25.36 -7.24 13.56
N TRP A 261 24.37 -6.87 12.73
CA TRP A 261 23.67 -5.60 12.90
C TRP A 261 22.73 -5.68 14.11
N SER A 262 22.74 -4.68 14.97
CA SER A 262 21.71 -4.51 16.00
C SER A 262 20.45 -3.86 15.41
N ASP A 263 19.33 -3.97 16.13
CA ASP A 263 18.07 -3.30 15.73
C ASP A 263 18.22 -1.77 15.71
N GLN A 264 19.07 -1.22 16.60
CA GLN A 264 19.42 0.19 16.59
C GLN A 264 20.17 0.58 15.31
N GLN A 265 21.12 -0.22 14.86
CA GLN A 265 21.86 0.05 13.62
C GLN A 265 20.94 0.02 12.41
N ILE A 266 20.03 -0.96 12.35
CA ILE A 266 19.01 -1.07 11.29
C ILE A 266 18.12 0.17 11.29
N LEU A 267 17.62 0.59 12.46
CA LEU A 267 16.79 1.79 12.61
C LEU A 267 17.54 3.05 12.22
N LEU A 268 18.75 3.25 12.74
CA LEU A 268 19.57 4.42 12.44
C LEU A 268 19.88 4.52 10.95
N ARG A 269 20.17 3.38 10.30
CA ARG A 269 20.37 3.35 8.85
C ARG A 269 19.09 3.72 8.08
N ALA A 270 17.92 3.27 8.53
CA ALA A 270 16.65 3.67 7.94
C ALA A 270 16.42 5.18 8.09
N LEU A 271 16.66 5.73 9.29
CA LEU A 271 16.54 7.17 9.60
C LEU A 271 17.49 8.02 8.76
N GLU A 272 18.75 7.60 8.64
CA GLU A 272 19.77 8.27 7.82
C GLU A 272 19.32 8.37 6.36
N THR A 273 18.81 7.27 5.80
CA THR A 273 18.30 7.23 4.42
C THR A 273 17.02 8.07 4.23
N LEU A 274 16.36 8.45 5.31
CA LEU A 274 15.23 9.38 5.33
C LEU A 274 15.67 10.83 5.62
N GLY A 275 16.97 11.10 5.61
CA GLY A 275 17.53 12.43 5.83
C GLY A 275 17.54 12.90 7.29
N TRP A 276 17.33 11.98 8.25
CA TRP A 276 17.52 12.31 9.66
C TRP A 276 18.96 12.06 10.09
N SER A 277 19.49 13.00 10.83
CA SER A 277 20.79 12.85 11.51
C SER A 277 20.68 13.31 12.95
N ALA A 278 21.33 12.61 13.83
CA ALA A 278 21.42 12.98 15.25
C ALA A 278 22.45 14.12 15.45
N ALA A 279 22.09 15.32 15.06
CA ALA A 279 22.98 16.48 14.96
C ALA A 279 23.81 16.84 16.22
N LYS A 280 23.53 16.22 17.40
CA LYS A 280 24.21 16.51 18.68
C LYS A 280 24.40 15.30 19.60
N THR A 281 23.94 14.10 19.21
CA THR A 281 24.06 12.89 20.03
C THR A 281 25.19 12.02 19.48
N ASP A 282 26.08 11.54 20.33
CA ASP A 282 27.11 10.60 19.94
C ASP A 282 26.48 9.35 19.34
N ALA A 283 26.95 8.93 18.17
CA ALA A 283 26.46 7.71 17.53
C ALA A 283 26.55 6.49 18.46
N THR A 284 27.57 6.45 19.33
CA THR A 284 27.77 5.38 20.32
C THR A 284 26.65 5.37 21.38
N GLU A 285 26.19 6.54 21.80
CA GLU A 285 25.07 6.67 22.75
C GLU A 285 23.75 6.17 22.15
N LEU A 286 23.50 6.46 20.88
CA LEU A 286 22.31 5.98 20.17
C LEU A 286 22.27 4.45 20.03
N LEU A 287 23.42 3.80 19.89
CA LEU A 287 23.46 2.34 19.79
C LEU A 287 23.10 1.62 21.11
N THR A 288 23.14 2.32 22.23
CA THR A 288 22.71 1.79 23.54
C THR A 288 21.29 2.24 23.92
N CYS A 289 20.72 3.17 23.18
CA CYS A 289 19.38 3.71 23.42
C CYS A 289 18.30 2.75 22.89
N PRO A 290 17.17 2.57 23.59
CA PRO A 290 16.03 1.80 23.05
C PRO A 290 15.53 2.39 21.73
N THR A 291 15.25 1.56 20.74
CA THR A 291 14.78 1.97 19.40
C THR A 291 13.58 2.93 19.46
N LYS A 292 12.66 2.69 20.38
CA LYS A 292 11.49 3.55 20.63
C LYS A 292 11.87 4.99 21.01
N GLU A 293 12.91 5.18 21.80
CA GLU A 293 13.37 6.50 22.21
C GLU A 293 14.10 7.22 21.06
N ILE A 294 14.87 6.48 20.27
CA ILE A 294 15.47 7.01 19.02
C ILE A 294 14.38 7.51 18.08
N LEU A 295 13.30 6.73 17.88
CA LEU A 295 12.18 7.14 17.03
C LEU A 295 11.45 8.38 17.55
N LYS A 296 11.24 8.50 18.86
CA LYS A 296 10.64 9.71 19.46
C LYS A 296 11.49 10.96 19.21
N GLN A 297 12.81 10.86 19.40
CA GLN A 297 13.71 11.97 19.10
C GLN A 297 13.67 12.34 17.62
N ALA A 298 13.70 11.31 16.75
CA ALA A 298 13.61 11.52 15.31
C ALA A 298 12.29 12.20 14.91
N ALA A 299 11.15 11.78 15.44
CA ALA A 299 9.84 12.36 15.14
C ALA A 299 9.72 13.86 15.50
N VAL A 300 10.41 14.31 16.54
CA VAL A 300 10.42 15.73 16.95
C VAL A 300 11.25 16.59 15.98
N THR A 301 12.38 16.06 15.51
CA THR A 301 13.38 16.84 14.76
C THR A 301 13.35 16.62 13.26
N TRP A 302 12.84 15.49 12.81
CA TRP A 302 12.75 15.17 11.37
C TRP A 302 11.71 16.04 10.67
N ARG A 303 11.99 16.37 9.41
CA ARG A 303 11.09 17.12 8.54
C ARG A 303 11.04 16.44 7.17
N PRO A 304 9.86 16.40 6.49
CA PRO A 304 9.71 15.82 5.15
C PRO A 304 10.69 16.38 4.11
N GLU A 305 11.05 17.65 4.23
CA GLU A 305 11.97 18.36 3.33
C GLU A 305 13.40 17.81 3.38
N ASN A 306 13.75 17.10 4.45
CA ASN A 306 15.06 16.45 4.59
C ASN A 306 15.17 15.15 3.81
N LEU A 307 14.05 14.62 3.31
CA LEU A 307 14.03 13.33 2.61
C LEU A 307 14.69 13.46 1.24
N PRO A 308 15.69 12.61 0.92
CA PRO A 308 16.36 12.65 -0.39
C PRO A 308 15.36 12.46 -1.53
N PRO A 309 15.45 13.22 -2.63
CA PRO A 309 14.45 13.24 -3.70
C PRO A 309 14.46 12.00 -4.60
N GLY A 310 15.47 11.15 -4.48
CA GLY A 310 15.68 9.98 -5.34
C GLY A 310 15.74 8.65 -4.61
N PRO A 311 15.82 7.54 -5.37
CA PRO A 311 16.04 6.21 -4.81
C PRO A 311 17.31 6.14 -3.96
N VAL A 312 17.27 5.32 -2.93
CA VAL A 312 18.40 5.11 -2.02
C VAL A 312 19.03 3.75 -2.30
N ILE A 313 20.34 3.70 -2.42
CA ILE A 313 21.09 2.43 -2.56
C ILE A 313 21.35 1.89 -1.15
N PHE A 314 20.96 0.65 -0.91
CA PHE A 314 21.25 -0.06 0.32
C PHE A 314 22.38 -1.08 0.14
N HIS A 315 23.35 -0.98 1.02
CA HIS A 315 24.46 -1.93 1.18
C HIS A 315 24.39 -2.47 2.61
N PRO A 316 24.16 -3.78 2.81
CA PRO A 316 24.21 -4.41 4.14
C PRO A 316 25.60 -4.44 4.73
#